data_fe3d597e60982f0b8375bd6d7916d91a
#
_entry.id   fe3d597e60982f0b8375bd6d7916d91a
#
_cell.length_a   1.000
_cell.length_b   1.000
_cell.length_c   1.000
_cell.angle_alpha   90.00
_cell.angle_beta   90.00
_cell.angle_gamma   90.00
#
_symmetry.space_group_name_H-M   'P 1'
#
loop_
_entity.id
_entity.type
_entity.pdbx_description
1 polymer ?
#
loop_
_entity_poly.entity_id
_entity_poly.type
_entity_poly.pdbx_seq_one_letter_code
_entity_poly.pdbx_strand_id
1 'polypeptide(L)'
;VILCTGTFLKGKVVIGDITYSAGRQGESAAEKLSENLRELGLQVERYQTATPPRIDKKSIDFSKLKELHGEKHPRYFSIFTEKKENTIVPTWLTYTNEKTLEKTKEMLQYSPIVSAAGSCRNATS
;
A
#
# COMPACT_ATOMS: atom_id res chain seq x y z
N VAL A 1 -14.89 0.07 -23.41
CA VAL A 1 -13.84 -0.77 -22.79
C VAL A 1 -13.61 -0.31 -21.39
N ILE A 2 -13.51 -1.25 -20.43
CA ILE A 2 -13.23 -0.99 -19.02
C ILE A 2 -11.88 -1.63 -18.69
N LEU A 3 -10.94 -0.84 -18.15
CA LEU A 3 -9.61 -1.31 -17.76
C LEU A 3 -9.55 -1.44 -16.22
N CYS A 4 -9.26 -2.64 -15.74
CA CYS A 4 -9.12 -2.96 -14.32
C CYS A 4 -7.79 -3.69 -14.10
N THR A 5 -6.68 -3.03 -14.43
CA THR A 5 -5.35 -3.63 -14.52
C THR A 5 -4.64 -3.77 -13.17
N GLY A 6 -5.15 -3.15 -12.11
CA GLY A 6 -4.51 -3.17 -10.80
C GLY A 6 -3.05 -2.71 -10.88
N THR A 7 -2.13 -3.52 -10.34
CA THR A 7 -0.69 -3.25 -10.31
C THR A 7 0.08 -3.82 -11.51
N PHE A 8 -0.62 -4.37 -12.53
CA PHE A 8 0.03 -5.12 -13.60
C PHE A 8 0.57 -4.24 -14.73
N LEU A 9 -0.01 -3.04 -14.97
CA LEU A 9 0.32 -2.20 -16.12
C LEU A 9 1.75 -1.67 -16.00
N LYS A 10 2.69 -2.30 -16.72
CA LYS A 10 4.14 -2.09 -16.62
C LYS A 10 4.61 -2.06 -15.16
N GLY A 11 4.08 -3.04 -14.38
CA GLY A 11 4.24 -3.13 -12.95
C GLY A 11 5.68 -3.36 -12.53
N LYS A 12 6.02 -2.88 -11.34
CA LYS A 12 7.35 -3.01 -10.75
C LYS A 12 7.21 -3.30 -9.28
N VAL A 13 7.79 -4.40 -8.82
CA VAL A 13 7.85 -4.76 -7.41
C VAL A 13 9.13 -4.21 -6.82
N VAL A 14 9.03 -3.61 -5.65
CA VAL A 14 10.14 -3.06 -4.88
C VAL A 14 10.11 -3.66 -3.48
N ILE A 15 11.18 -4.34 -3.07
CA ILE A 15 11.33 -4.96 -1.76
C ILE A 15 12.74 -4.63 -1.24
N GLY A 16 12.83 -3.71 -0.29
CA GLY A 16 14.12 -3.18 0.13
C GLY A 16 14.88 -2.56 -1.05
N ASP A 17 16.07 -3.02 -1.32
CA ASP A 17 16.93 -2.61 -2.45
C ASP A 17 16.69 -3.40 -3.74
N ILE A 18 15.86 -4.44 -3.69
CA ILE A 18 15.53 -5.29 -4.84
C ILE A 18 14.38 -4.68 -5.63
N THR A 19 14.55 -4.62 -6.94
CA THR A 19 13.52 -4.13 -7.86
C THR A 19 13.46 -5.00 -9.11
N TYR A 20 12.25 -5.41 -9.49
CA TYR A 20 12.03 -6.24 -10.69
C TYR A 20 10.65 -6.01 -11.31
N SER A 21 10.51 -6.32 -12.61
CA SER A 21 9.24 -6.23 -13.33
C SER A 21 8.31 -7.35 -12.89
N ALA A 22 7.14 -6.97 -12.37
CA ALA A 22 6.07 -7.89 -12.01
C ALA A 22 4.75 -7.14 -11.81
N GLY A 23 3.64 -7.80 -12.05
CA GLY A 23 2.32 -7.29 -11.66
C GLY A 23 2.05 -7.46 -10.17
N ARG A 24 2.29 -8.67 -9.68
CA ARG A 24 2.37 -9.08 -8.26
C ARG A 24 3.59 -9.98 -8.08
N GLN A 25 3.95 -10.26 -6.84
CA GLN A 25 5.03 -11.20 -6.57
C GLN A 25 4.75 -12.56 -7.23
N GLY A 26 5.67 -13.00 -8.07
CA GLY A 26 5.55 -14.25 -8.84
C GLY A 26 4.70 -14.17 -10.11
N GLU A 27 4.18 -13.01 -10.49
CA GLU A 27 3.36 -12.84 -11.68
C GLU A 27 3.93 -11.77 -12.62
N SER A 28 3.97 -12.06 -13.93
CA SER A 28 4.53 -11.14 -14.92
C SER A 28 3.69 -9.86 -15.08
N ALA A 29 4.36 -8.75 -15.34
CA ALA A 29 3.70 -7.49 -15.67
C ALA A 29 3.15 -7.48 -17.11
N ALA A 30 2.16 -6.61 -17.38
CA ALA A 30 1.70 -6.29 -18.73
C ALA A 30 2.57 -5.18 -19.32
N GLU A 31 3.60 -5.54 -20.07
CA GLU A 31 4.66 -4.60 -20.49
C GLU A 31 4.23 -3.63 -21.59
N LYS A 32 3.40 -4.08 -22.56
CA LYS A 32 3.11 -3.30 -23.77
C LYS A 32 1.85 -2.44 -23.69
N LEU A 33 0.88 -2.80 -22.85
CA LEU A 33 -0.43 -2.14 -22.82
C LEU A 33 -0.34 -0.65 -22.50
N SER A 34 0.54 -0.24 -21.57
CA SER A 34 0.71 1.17 -21.22
C SER A 34 1.25 2.02 -22.38
N GLU A 35 2.04 1.45 -23.26
CA GLU A 35 2.55 2.11 -24.46
C GLU A 35 1.45 2.29 -25.49
N ASN A 36 0.69 1.25 -25.78
CA ASN A 36 -0.49 1.34 -26.66
C ASN A 36 -1.51 2.38 -26.17
N LEU A 37 -1.75 2.47 -24.86
CA LEU A 37 -2.66 3.47 -24.32
C LEU A 37 -2.15 4.91 -24.56
N ARG A 38 -0.83 5.14 -24.46
CA ARG A 38 -0.23 6.45 -24.81
C ARG A 38 -0.34 6.74 -26.29
N GLU A 39 -0.10 5.78 -27.17
CA GLU A 39 -0.26 5.90 -28.62
C GLU A 39 -1.70 6.27 -29.01
N LEU A 40 -2.69 5.80 -28.23
CA LEU A 40 -4.09 6.17 -28.37
C LEU A 40 -4.43 7.56 -27.78
N GLY A 41 -3.43 8.31 -27.29
CA GLY A 41 -3.59 9.66 -26.75
C GLY A 41 -4.00 9.72 -25.28
N LEU A 42 -4.01 8.58 -24.55
CA LEU A 42 -4.31 8.57 -23.14
C LEU A 42 -3.08 8.98 -22.31
N GLN A 43 -3.29 9.84 -21.32
CA GLN A 43 -2.25 10.18 -20.35
C GLN A 43 -2.08 9.01 -19.37
N VAL A 44 -0.88 8.46 -19.33
CA VAL A 44 -0.55 7.34 -18.43
C VAL A 44 0.61 7.75 -17.53
N GLU A 45 0.34 7.79 -16.25
CA GLU A 45 1.33 8.11 -15.21
C GLU A 45 1.62 6.88 -14.33
N ARG A 46 2.75 6.93 -13.63
CA ARG A 46 3.11 5.86 -12.69
C ARG A 46 2.64 6.21 -11.30
N TYR A 47 1.90 5.30 -10.71
CA TYR A 47 1.46 5.35 -9.32
C TYR A 47 2.20 4.31 -8.48
N GLN A 48 2.24 4.56 -7.19
CA GLN A 48 2.80 3.66 -6.21
C GLN A 48 1.71 3.20 -5.24
N THR A 49 1.72 1.91 -4.92
CA THR A 49 0.99 1.34 -3.80
C THR A 49 1.98 0.77 -2.80
N ALA A 50 1.72 0.92 -1.51
CA ALA A 50 2.56 0.37 -0.46
C ALA A 50 1.77 -0.65 0.37
N THR A 51 2.38 -1.80 0.63
CA THR A 51 1.85 -2.77 1.56
C THR A 51 2.33 -2.43 2.96
N PRO A 52 1.43 -2.30 3.96
CA PRO A 52 1.83 -2.11 5.34
C PRO A 52 2.74 -3.24 5.82
N PRO A 53 3.76 -2.95 6.65
CA PRO A 53 4.63 -3.99 7.19
C PRO A 53 3.83 -4.96 8.08
N ARG A 54 4.15 -6.24 7.96
CA ARG A 54 3.63 -7.26 8.88
C ARG A 54 4.61 -7.40 10.03
N ILE A 55 4.11 -7.18 11.24
CA ILE A 55 4.93 -7.19 12.46
C ILE A 55 4.55 -8.42 13.30
N ASP A 56 5.54 -9.05 13.94
CA ASP A 56 5.27 -10.12 14.91
C ASP A 56 4.49 -9.53 16.08
N LYS A 57 3.28 -10.06 16.31
CA LYS A 57 2.40 -9.61 17.40
C LYS A 57 3.10 -9.67 18.77
N LYS A 58 4.00 -10.63 18.98
CA LYS A 58 4.72 -10.79 20.25
C LYS A 58 5.74 -9.67 20.51
N SER A 59 6.18 -8.96 19.46
CA SER A 59 7.11 -7.83 19.59
C SER A 59 6.44 -6.51 19.93
N ILE A 60 5.12 -6.46 19.98
CA ILE A 60 4.36 -5.23 20.19
C ILE A 60 4.04 -5.05 21.67
N ASP A 61 4.43 -3.91 22.22
CA ASP A 61 4.03 -3.49 23.57
C ASP A 61 2.67 -2.77 23.50
N PHE A 62 1.60 -3.53 23.62
CA PHE A 62 0.23 -3.01 23.56
C PHE A 62 -0.11 -2.04 24.70
N SER A 63 0.63 -2.06 25.81
CA SER A 63 0.39 -1.16 26.94
C SER A 63 0.66 0.32 26.60
N LYS A 64 1.47 0.56 25.57
CA LYS A 64 1.82 1.90 25.07
C LYS A 64 0.93 2.39 23.94
N LEU A 65 -0.06 1.60 23.55
CA LEU A 65 -0.91 1.89 22.41
C LEU A 65 -2.33 2.18 22.87
N LYS A 66 -3.00 3.05 22.13
CA LYS A 66 -4.42 3.33 22.37
C LYS A 66 -5.28 2.31 21.62
N GLU A 67 -6.01 1.50 22.35
CA GLU A 67 -6.95 0.55 21.75
C GLU A 67 -8.15 1.27 21.13
N LEU A 68 -8.49 0.88 19.92
CA LEU A 68 -9.64 1.37 19.16
C LEU A 68 -10.54 0.20 18.80
N HIS A 69 -11.75 0.25 19.29
CA HIS A 69 -12.81 -0.72 18.96
C HIS A 69 -13.56 -0.27 17.71
N GLY A 70 -14.13 -1.24 16.99
CA GLY A 70 -15.08 -0.96 15.92
C GLY A 70 -16.37 -0.33 16.45
N GLU A 71 -17.27 0.06 15.54
CA GLU A 71 -18.57 0.61 15.91
C GLU A 71 -19.42 -0.44 16.65
N LYS A 72 -20.06 -0.03 17.76
CA LYS A 72 -21.01 -0.89 18.50
C LYS A 72 -22.20 -1.33 17.64
N HIS A 73 -22.57 -0.49 16.69
CA HIS A 73 -23.66 -0.75 15.73
C HIS A 73 -23.10 -0.65 14.32
N PRO A 74 -22.50 -1.72 13.79
CA PRO A 74 -21.86 -1.69 12.48
C PRO A 74 -22.87 -1.37 11.38
N ARG A 75 -22.49 -0.49 10.48
CA ARG A 75 -23.22 -0.22 9.26
C ARG A 75 -22.73 -1.16 8.17
N TYR A 76 -23.64 -1.77 7.47
CA TYR A 76 -23.32 -2.69 6.39
C TYR A 76 -23.41 -1.98 5.03
N PHE A 77 -22.58 -2.38 4.09
CA PHE A 77 -22.62 -1.85 2.71
C PHE A 77 -23.88 -2.29 1.96
N SER A 78 -24.40 -3.47 2.26
CA SER A 78 -25.60 -3.99 1.64
C SER A 78 -26.80 -3.86 2.57
N ILE A 79 -27.92 -3.37 2.04
CA ILE A 79 -29.22 -3.29 2.73
C ILE A 79 -29.81 -4.69 3.01
N PHE A 80 -29.35 -5.72 2.30
CA PHE A 80 -29.77 -7.11 2.47
C PHE A 80 -28.92 -7.88 3.48
N THR A 81 -27.93 -7.25 4.08
CA THR A 81 -27.09 -7.93 5.07
C THR A 81 -27.87 -8.14 6.37
N GLU A 82 -28.07 -9.39 6.72
CA GLU A 82 -28.59 -9.75 8.03
C GLU A 82 -27.59 -9.38 9.13
N LYS A 83 -28.10 -8.88 10.26
CA LYS A 83 -27.25 -8.56 11.41
C LYS A 83 -26.60 -9.84 11.92
N LYS A 84 -25.29 -9.92 11.82
CA LYS A 84 -24.48 -10.99 12.38
C LYS A 84 -23.66 -10.43 13.54
N GLU A 85 -23.64 -11.14 14.65
CA GLU A 85 -22.69 -10.88 15.72
C GLU A 85 -21.32 -11.35 15.26
N ASN A 86 -20.49 -10.40 14.85
CA ASN A 86 -19.10 -10.67 14.50
C ASN A 86 -18.21 -10.34 15.70
N THR A 87 -17.24 -11.19 15.95
CA THR A 87 -16.17 -10.87 16.91
C THR A 87 -15.37 -9.68 16.37
N ILE A 88 -15.52 -8.53 17.04
CA ILE A 88 -14.79 -7.32 16.68
C ILE A 88 -13.37 -7.47 17.23
N VAL A 89 -12.39 -7.51 16.32
CA VAL A 89 -10.98 -7.45 16.68
C VAL A 89 -10.58 -5.98 16.78
N PRO A 90 -10.07 -5.52 17.91
CA PRO A 90 -9.64 -4.13 18.04
C PRO A 90 -8.39 -3.83 17.20
N THR A 91 -8.20 -2.57 16.90
CA THR A 91 -6.96 -2.02 16.36
C THR A 91 -6.28 -1.14 17.40
N TRP A 92 -5.00 -0.83 17.22
CA TRP A 92 -4.24 0.00 18.15
C TRP A 92 -3.63 1.17 17.42
N LEU A 93 -3.83 2.35 17.97
CA LEU A 93 -3.28 3.59 17.45
C LEU A 93 -1.92 3.87 18.08
N THR A 94 -0.96 4.20 17.23
CA THR A 94 0.36 4.71 17.60
C THR A 94 0.67 5.98 16.81
N TYR A 95 1.67 6.72 17.24
CA TYR A 95 2.09 7.94 16.59
C TYR A 95 3.58 7.89 16.25
N THR A 96 3.95 8.48 15.13
CA THR A 96 5.34 8.76 14.81
C THR A 96 5.88 9.86 15.72
N ASN A 97 7.16 9.84 16.01
CA ASN A 97 7.87 10.82 16.84
C ASN A 97 9.24 11.15 16.22
N GLU A 98 10.01 12.01 16.88
CA GLU A 98 11.32 12.42 16.40
C GLU A 98 12.27 11.24 16.17
N LYS A 99 12.29 10.25 17.06
CA LYS A 99 13.11 9.04 16.88
C LYS A 99 12.70 8.23 15.66
N THR A 100 11.39 8.19 15.37
CA THR A 100 10.88 7.56 14.14
C THR A 100 11.40 8.31 12.91
N LEU A 101 11.39 9.64 12.95
CA LEU A 101 11.88 10.47 11.86
C LEU A 101 13.39 10.30 11.64
N GLU A 102 14.18 10.33 12.71
CA GLU A 102 15.63 10.10 12.65
C GLU A 102 15.94 8.75 12.04
N LYS A 103 15.27 7.69 12.53
CA LYS A 103 15.48 6.33 12.01
C LYS A 103 15.07 6.19 10.55
N THR A 104 13.98 6.86 10.15
CA THR A 104 13.56 6.89 8.75
C THR A 104 14.60 7.57 7.87
N LYS A 105 15.16 8.72 8.32
CA LYS A 105 16.23 9.42 7.58
C LYS A 105 17.47 8.56 7.39
N GLU A 106 17.91 7.84 8.43
CA GLU A 106 19.04 6.90 8.33
C GLU A 106 18.78 5.80 7.29
N MET A 107 17.53 5.33 7.18
CA MET A 107 17.16 4.22 6.32
C MET A 107 16.83 4.65 4.87
N LEU A 108 16.68 5.94 4.59
CA LEU A 108 16.36 6.45 3.24
C LEU A 108 17.38 6.01 2.19
N GLN A 109 18.65 5.87 2.55
CA GLN A 109 19.71 5.40 1.65
C GLN A 109 19.46 4.00 1.07
N TYR A 110 18.66 3.17 1.76
CA TYR A 110 18.29 1.82 1.31
C TYR A 110 16.99 1.78 0.51
N SER A 111 16.36 2.95 0.27
CA SER A 111 15.11 3.02 -0.47
C SER A 111 15.35 3.32 -1.95
N PRO A 112 15.10 2.37 -2.86
CA PRO A 112 15.27 2.59 -4.30
C PRO A 112 14.26 3.60 -4.86
N ILE A 113 13.19 3.90 -4.12
CA ILE A 113 12.19 4.90 -4.50
C ILE A 113 12.76 6.31 -4.34
N VAL A 114 13.56 6.53 -3.31
CA VAL A 114 14.20 7.82 -3.04
C VAL A 114 15.38 8.04 -3.97
N SER A 115 16.18 7.00 -4.22
CA SER A 115 17.33 7.05 -5.15
C SER A 115 16.89 7.21 -6.60
N ALA A 116 15.69 6.74 -6.96
CA ALA A 116 15.07 6.92 -8.27
C ALA A 116 14.21 8.20 -8.36
N ALA A 117 14.45 9.18 -7.50
CA ALA A 117 13.61 10.37 -7.28
C ALA A 117 13.43 11.31 -8.50
N GLY A 118 13.04 10.77 -9.63
CA GLY A 118 12.60 11.50 -10.81
C GLY A 118 11.30 10.98 -11.41
N SER A 119 10.78 9.82 -10.98
CA SER A 119 9.74 9.12 -11.74
C SER A 119 8.46 8.73 -11.00
N CYS A 120 8.36 8.94 -9.70
CA CYS A 120 7.12 8.64 -8.97
C CYS A 120 6.53 9.91 -8.35
N ARG A 121 5.39 10.36 -8.86
CA ARG A 121 4.54 11.29 -8.12
C ARG A 121 3.75 10.47 -7.10
N ASN A 122 3.84 10.84 -5.84
CA ASN A 122 3.02 10.24 -4.80
C ASN A 122 1.55 10.61 -5.09
N ALA A 123 0.69 9.61 -5.13
CA ALA A 123 -0.74 9.84 -5.10
C ALA A 123 -1.09 10.31 -3.66
N THR A 124 -0.87 11.59 -3.37
CA THR A 124 -1.37 12.25 -2.17
C THR A 124 -2.42 13.25 -2.60
N SER A 125 -3.65 12.89 -2.39
CA SER A 125 -4.76 13.80 -2.08
C SER A 125 -5.95 12.97 -1.66
#